data_e22fb244b7b18f75b5cde172324752fe
#
_entry.id   e22fb244b7b18f75b5cde172324752fe
#
_cell.length_a   1.000
_cell.length_b   1.000
_cell.length_c   1.000
_cell.angle_alpha   90.00
_cell.angle_beta   90.00
_cell.angle_gamma   90.00
#
_symmetry.space_group_name_H-M   'P 1'
#
loop_
_entity.id
_entity.type
_entity.pdbx_description
1 polymer ?
#
loop_
_entity_poly.entity_id
_entity_poly.type
_entity_poly.pdbx_seq_one_letter_code
_entity_poly.pdbx_strand_id
1 'polypeptide(L)'
;MKITKYILSFIFLLVVLCAEAQQLRKEAFGLLNLDYPGLEKVKAAYDRQQWDEAAKALLDYYRQRTGIGHPDIDMQNIKISKEEQKWADDALEHTFFVHKGYQPSYNYGKDINWQYWPVQDNELRWQLHRHKWFTPMGKAYRISGDEKYAKEWAYQYMDWIKKNPLTEVEKEEYELVSAGEVKGNAENVRFAWRPLEVSNRLQDQTLQFLLFVSSKAFTPEFLTEFLINYHRHALHILGNYSDQGNHLLFEAQRMVYAGAFFPEFKEAGEWRKSGISIFEPRN
;
A
#
# COMPACT_ATOMS: atom_id res chain seq x y z
N MET A 1 -36.18 -45.72 43.59
CA MET A 1 -34.85 -45.63 42.98
C MET A 1 -34.97 -44.70 41.77
N LYS A 2 -34.62 -43.41 41.93
CA LYS A 2 -34.78 -42.38 40.91
C LYS A 2 -33.47 -42.24 40.17
N ILE A 3 -33.44 -42.50 38.88
CA ILE A 3 -32.28 -42.30 38.01
C ILE A 3 -32.38 -40.87 37.45
N THR A 4 -31.47 -40.05 37.91
CA THR A 4 -31.36 -38.67 37.44
C THR A 4 -30.53 -38.65 36.13
N LYS A 5 -31.17 -38.29 35.03
CA LYS A 5 -30.50 -38.09 33.74
C LYS A 5 -29.80 -36.75 33.78
N TYR A 6 -28.46 -36.75 33.69
CA TYR A 6 -27.66 -35.57 33.41
C TYR A 6 -27.66 -35.30 31.88
N ILE A 7 -28.34 -34.25 31.49
CA ILE A 7 -28.22 -33.68 30.13
C ILE A 7 -26.98 -32.82 30.14
N LEU A 8 -25.89 -33.28 29.52
CA LEU A 8 -24.73 -32.48 29.21
C LEU A 8 -25.10 -31.57 28.02
N SER A 9 -25.39 -30.31 28.29
CA SER A 9 -25.46 -29.29 27.25
C SER A 9 -24.04 -28.94 26.77
N PHE A 10 -23.68 -29.46 25.62
CA PHE A 10 -22.49 -28.98 24.87
C PHE A 10 -22.83 -27.60 24.28
N ILE A 11 -22.39 -26.56 24.94
CA ILE A 11 -22.37 -25.21 24.36
C ILE A 11 -21.19 -25.17 23.39
N PHE A 12 -21.50 -25.37 22.12
CA PHE A 12 -20.56 -25.06 21.04
C PHE A 12 -20.38 -23.53 21.00
N LEU A 13 -19.30 -23.04 21.62
CA LEU A 13 -18.88 -21.66 21.48
C LEU A 13 -18.35 -21.50 20.04
N LEU A 14 -19.22 -21.10 19.12
CA LEU A 14 -18.83 -20.61 17.82
C LEU A 14 -18.05 -19.31 18.05
N VAL A 15 -16.74 -19.40 18.10
CA VAL A 15 -15.88 -18.23 17.91
C VAL A 15 -16.02 -17.84 16.44
N VAL A 16 -17.00 -17.02 16.16
CA VAL A 16 -17.05 -16.26 14.90
C VAL A 16 -15.86 -15.31 14.97
N LEU A 17 -14.76 -15.68 14.36
CA LEU A 17 -13.75 -14.75 13.92
C LEU A 17 -14.45 -13.84 12.88
N CYS A 18 -15.08 -12.78 13.38
CA CYS A 18 -15.41 -11.65 12.53
C CYS A 18 -14.08 -11.09 12.04
N ALA A 19 -13.63 -11.55 10.88
CA ALA A 19 -12.80 -10.70 10.05
C ALA A 19 -13.62 -9.41 9.93
N GLU A 20 -13.15 -8.30 10.51
CA GLU A 20 -13.78 -7.00 10.33
C GLU A 20 -13.92 -6.82 8.83
N ALA A 21 -15.15 -6.87 8.34
CA ALA A 21 -15.42 -6.67 6.92
C ALA A 21 -14.87 -5.29 6.59
N GLN A 22 -13.98 -5.23 5.63
CA GLN A 22 -13.36 -3.98 5.21
C GLN A 22 -14.46 -3.02 4.80
N GLN A 23 -14.54 -1.86 5.47
CA GLN A 23 -15.60 -0.90 5.25
C GLN A 23 -15.24 -0.02 4.04
N LEU A 24 -16.22 0.18 3.17
CA LEU A 24 -16.07 1.11 2.06
C LEU A 24 -15.84 2.55 2.57
N ARG A 25 -14.80 3.19 2.05
CA ARG A 25 -14.39 4.55 2.41
C ARG A 25 -14.87 5.55 1.35
N LYS A 26 -16.03 6.14 1.59
CA LYS A 26 -16.63 7.13 0.67
C LYS A 26 -15.75 8.37 0.43
N GLU A 27 -14.85 8.67 1.35
CA GLU A 27 -13.89 9.77 1.26
C GLU A 27 -12.99 9.65 0.03
N ALA A 28 -12.72 8.43 -0.44
CA ALA A 28 -11.92 8.18 -1.64
C ALA A 28 -12.45 8.93 -2.88
N PHE A 29 -13.77 9.00 -3.04
CA PHE A 29 -14.37 9.70 -4.18
C PHE A 29 -14.11 11.21 -4.15
N GLY A 30 -13.99 11.80 -2.95
CA GLY A 30 -13.64 13.20 -2.78
C GLY A 30 -12.23 13.56 -3.28
N LEU A 31 -11.34 12.59 -3.40
CA LEU A 31 -9.97 12.75 -3.89
C LEU A 31 -9.89 12.72 -5.42
N LEU A 32 -10.92 12.19 -6.09
CA LEU A 32 -10.91 11.97 -7.53
C LEU A 32 -11.62 13.10 -8.27
N ASN A 33 -11.10 13.43 -9.45
CA ASN A 33 -11.81 14.22 -10.45
C ASN A 33 -12.84 13.31 -11.14
N LEU A 34 -14.07 13.30 -10.67
CA LEU A 34 -15.12 12.46 -11.22
C LEU A 34 -15.60 12.87 -12.63
N ASP A 35 -15.10 14.01 -13.15
CA ASP A 35 -15.28 14.43 -14.54
C ASP A 35 -14.17 13.89 -15.45
N TYR A 36 -13.25 13.09 -14.91
CA TYR A 36 -12.20 12.45 -15.71
C TYR A 36 -12.83 11.43 -16.68
N PRO A 37 -12.38 11.39 -17.97
CA PRO A 37 -12.96 10.51 -18.97
C PRO A 37 -12.97 9.04 -18.53
N GLY A 38 -14.14 8.39 -18.67
CA GLY A 38 -14.36 7.00 -18.25
C GLY A 38 -14.96 6.83 -16.86
N LEU A 39 -15.05 7.91 -16.07
CA LEU A 39 -15.66 7.88 -14.71
C LEU A 39 -17.15 8.26 -14.69
N GLU A 40 -17.82 8.36 -15.83
CA GLU A 40 -19.21 8.80 -15.94
C GLU A 40 -20.16 7.92 -15.11
N LYS A 41 -19.96 6.60 -15.08
CA LYS A 41 -20.75 5.66 -14.27
C LYS A 41 -20.48 5.85 -12.78
N VAL A 42 -19.22 6.10 -12.41
CA VAL A 42 -18.83 6.38 -11.03
C VAL A 42 -19.50 7.65 -10.54
N LYS A 43 -19.38 8.74 -11.32
CA LYS A 43 -20.01 10.02 -11.03
C LYS A 43 -21.53 9.90 -10.88
N ALA A 44 -22.19 9.20 -11.81
CA ALA A 44 -23.64 9.02 -11.76
C ALA A 44 -24.12 8.27 -10.50
N ALA A 45 -23.38 7.27 -10.03
CA ALA A 45 -23.66 6.57 -8.78
C ALA A 45 -23.34 7.46 -7.55
N TYR A 46 -22.21 8.17 -7.59
CA TYR A 46 -21.80 9.12 -6.55
C TYR A 46 -22.85 10.23 -6.33
N ASP A 47 -23.35 10.84 -7.39
CA ASP A 47 -24.35 11.92 -7.33
C ASP A 47 -25.67 11.44 -6.72
N ARG A 48 -25.97 10.13 -6.83
CA ARG A 48 -27.13 9.48 -6.18
C ARG A 48 -26.82 8.95 -4.78
N GLN A 49 -25.59 9.14 -4.28
CA GLN A 49 -25.10 8.61 -2.99
C GLN A 49 -25.15 7.07 -2.90
N GLN A 50 -25.07 6.40 -4.04
CA GLN A 50 -25.02 4.93 -4.16
C GLN A 50 -23.55 4.47 -4.06
N TRP A 51 -22.99 4.52 -2.84
CA TRP A 51 -21.56 4.35 -2.60
C TRP A 51 -21.01 3.01 -3.04
N ASP A 52 -21.73 1.92 -2.80
CA ASP A 52 -21.33 0.57 -3.22
C ASP A 52 -21.31 0.44 -4.74
N GLU A 53 -22.30 1.02 -5.42
CA GLU A 53 -22.35 1.05 -6.88
C GLU A 53 -21.22 1.92 -7.45
N ALA A 54 -20.93 3.05 -6.85
CA ALA A 54 -19.84 3.93 -7.25
C ALA A 54 -18.48 3.20 -7.10
N ALA A 55 -18.26 2.49 -5.99
CA ALA A 55 -17.01 1.76 -5.77
C ALA A 55 -16.83 0.57 -6.72
N LYS A 56 -17.91 -0.17 -7.00
CA LYS A 56 -17.90 -1.24 -8.02
C LYS A 56 -17.59 -0.67 -9.41
N ALA A 57 -18.27 0.42 -9.79
CA ALA A 57 -18.03 1.06 -11.09
C ALA A 57 -16.58 1.58 -11.20
N LEU A 58 -16.01 2.11 -10.11
CA LEU A 58 -14.63 2.57 -10.06
C LEU A 58 -13.63 1.41 -10.20
N LEU A 59 -13.89 0.28 -9.53
CA LEU A 59 -13.05 -0.92 -9.68
C LEU A 59 -13.14 -1.48 -11.09
N ASP A 60 -14.32 -1.52 -11.69
CA ASP A 60 -14.51 -1.97 -13.07
C ASP A 60 -13.79 -1.04 -14.06
N TYR A 61 -13.83 0.27 -13.84
CA TYR A 61 -13.05 1.24 -14.62
C TYR A 61 -11.56 0.91 -14.57
N TYR A 62 -10.99 0.74 -13.37
CA TYR A 62 -9.56 0.45 -13.23
C TYR A 62 -9.16 -0.91 -13.84
N ARG A 63 -10.03 -1.92 -13.75
CA ARG A 63 -9.80 -3.24 -14.38
C ARG A 63 -9.81 -3.19 -15.90
N GLN A 64 -10.54 -2.25 -16.49
CA GLN A 64 -10.66 -2.06 -17.93
C GLN A 64 -9.72 -0.98 -18.47
N ARG A 65 -9.09 -0.21 -17.59
CA ARG A 65 -8.21 0.90 -17.97
C ARG A 65 -7.03 0.41 -18.80
N THR A 66 -6.84 1.02 -19.97
CA THR A 66 -5.75 0.73 -20.92
C THR A 66 -4.83 1.95 -21.05
N GLY A 67 -3.65 1.75 -21.66
CA GLY A 67 -2.71 2.83 -21.96
C GLY A 67 -1.86 3.28 -20.78
N ILE A 68 -2.08 2.75 -19.57
CA ILE A 68 -1.24 3.01 -18.39
C ILE A 68 -0.53 1.72 -18.01
N GLY A 69 0.79 1.76 -18.02
CA GLY A 69 1.67 0.65 -17.68
C GLY A 69 2.74 1.05 -16.67
N HIS A 70 3.62 0.13 -16.38
CA HIS A 70 4.79 0.37 -15.52
C HIS A 70 6.05 -0.03 -16.31
N PRO A 71 7.11 0.80 -16.36
CA PRO A 71 8.28 0.52 -17.19
C PRO A 71 9.06 -0.72 -16.75
N ASP A 72 8.97 -1.10 -15.48
CA ASP A 72 9.74 -2.20 -14.91
C ASP A 72 9.06 -3.57 -15.10
N ILE A 73 7.87 -3.62 -15.73
CA ILE A 73 7.15 -4.87 -15.93
C ILE A 73 6.40 -4.93 -17.27
N ASP A 74 6.62 -6.02 -17.98
CA ASP A 74 5.76 -6.40 -19.10
C ASP A 74 4.61 -7.27 -18.58
N MET A 75 3.41 -6.68 -18.47
CA MET A 75 2.21 -7.36 -17.97
C MET A 75 1.74 -8.50 -18.86
N GLN A 76 2.19 -8.57 -20.13
CA GLN A 76 1.86 -9.67 -21.06
C GLN A 76 2.84 -10.84 -20.91
N ASN A 77 4.03 -10.60 -20.33
CA ASN A 77 5.09 -11.59 -20.23
C ASN A 77 5.77 -11.54 -18.84
N ILE A 78 4.96 -11.70 -17.79
CA ILE A 78 5.45 -11.65 -16.41
C ILE A 78 6.35 -12.86 -16.16
N LYS A 79 7.55 -12.59 -15.65
CA LYS A 79 8.53 -13.61 -15.25
C LYS A 79 8.80 -13.49 -13.75
N ILE A 80 9.03 -14.65 -13.15
CA ILE A 80 9.45 -14.74 -11.75
C ILE A 80 10.70 -15.64 -11.66
N SER A 81 11.72 -15.19 -10.95
CA SER A 81 12.89 -16.02 -10.66
C SER A 81 12.58 -17.02 -9.54
N LYS A 82 13.43 -18.04 -9.38
CA LYS A 82 13.30 -18.98 -8.26
C LYS A 82 13.44 -18.29 -6.91
N GLU A 83 14.25 -17.26 -6.83
CA GLU A 83 14.43 -16.47 -5.61
C GLU A 83 13.19 -15.64 -5.31
N GLU A 84 12.65 -14.94 -6.30
CA GLU A 84 11.41 -14.18 -6.14
C GLU A 84 10.24 -15.09 -5.75
N GLN A 85 10.14 -16.30 -6.36
CA GLN A 85 9.13 -17.27 -5.96
C GLN A 85 9.28 -17.66 -4.49
N LYS A 86 10.50 -17.92 -4.05
CA LYS A 86 10.78 -18.21 -2.64
C LYS A 86 10.37 -17.06 -1.73
N TRP A 87 10.70 -15.81 -2.09
CA TRP A 87 10.29 -14.65 -1.30
C TRP A 87 8.77 -14.47 -1.22
N ALA A 88 8.07 -14.78 -2.31
CA ALA A 88 6.60 -14.77 -2.32
C ALA A 88 6.02 -15.85 -1.40
N ASP A 89 6.60 -17.07 -1.41
CA ASP A 89 6.16 -18.17 -0.56
C ASP A 89 6.49 -17.92 0.92
N ASP A 90 7.69 -17.44 1.21
CA ASP A 90 8.12 -17.07 2.57
C ASP A 90 7.23 -15.96 3.16
N ALA A 91 6.78 -15.02 2.32
CA ALA A 91 5.91 -13.91 2.74
C ALA A 91 4.52 -14.37 3.18
N LEU A 92 4.02 -15.52 2.72
CA LEU A 92 2.77 -16.13 3.20
C LEU A 92 2.85 -16.49 4.70
N GLU A 93 4.06 -16.73 5.20
CA GLU A 93 4.35 -17.06 6.60
C GLU A 93 5.01 -15.88 7.34
N HIS A 94 4.86 -14.64 6.83
CA HIS A 94 5.44 -13.41 7.36
C HIS A 94 6.97 -13.44 7.52
N THR A 95 7.65 -14.19 6.67
CA THR A 95 9.11 -14.18 6.56
C THR A 95 9.47 -13.31 5.36
N PHE A 96 9.98 -12.10 5.63
CA PHE A 96 10.08 -11.08 4.60
C PHE A 96 11.50 -10.92 4.06
N PHE A 97 11.61 -10.96 2.72
CA PHE A 97 12.78 -10.46 2.03
C PHE A 97 12.73 -8.93 2.01
N VAL A 98 13.64 -8.30 2.73
CA VAL A 98 13.72 -6.83 2.78
C VAL A 98 14.80 -6.28 1.85
N HIS A 99 15.98 -6.93 1.84
CA HIS A 99 17.10 -6.55 0.98
C HIS A 99 18.14 -7.67 0.97
N LYS A 100 18.85 -7.82 -0.16
CA LYS A 100 19.90 -8.86 -0.35
C LYS A 100 21.04 -8.85 0.69
N GLY A 101 21.28 -7.69 1.32
CA GLY A 101 22.29 -7.55 2.37
C GLY A 101 21.86 -8.13 3.72
N TYR A 102 20.57 -8.49 3.89
CA TYR A 102 20.01 -9.02 5.13
C TYR A 102 19.39 -10.39 4.89
N GLN A 103 20.28 -11.37 4.69
CA GLN A 103 19.93 -12.77 4.49
C GLN A 103 20.50 -13.62 5.63
N PRO A 104 19.77 -14.67 6.08
CA PRO A 104 18.43 -15.07 5.61
C PRO A 104 17.34 -14.06 5.99
N SER A 105 16.17 -14.14 5.31
CA SER A 105 14.98 -13.35 5.66
C SER A 105 14.55 -13.65 7.10
N TYR A 106 13.94 -12.65 7.76
CA TYR A 106 13.48 -12.77 9.13
C TYR A 106 11.96 -12.94 9.19
N ASN A 107 11.50 -13.74 10.16
CA ASN A 107 10.07 -13.89 10.46
C ASN A 107 9.60 -12.77 11.41
N TYR A 108 8.53 -12.09 11.04
CA TYR A 108 7.98 -10.94 11.77
C TYR A 108 6.79 -11.32 12.66
N GLY A 109 6.52 -12.61 12.81
CA GLY A 109 5.48 -13.13 13.69
C GLY A 109 4.13 -13.32 13.00
N LYS A 110 3.27 -14.13 13.62
CA LYS A 110 1.91 -14.36 13.13
C LYS A 110 1.07 -13.09 13.16
N ASP A 111 1.17 -12.30 14.21
CA ASP A 111 0.74 -10.92 14.30
C ASP A 111 1.96 -10.06 13.94
N ILE A 112 1.96 -9.50 12.70
CA ILE A 112 3.17 -8.90 12.13
C ILE A 112 3.67 -7.76 13.02
N ASN A 113 4.89 -7.93 13.54
CA ASN A 113 5.58 -6.88 14.29
C ASN A 113 6.44 -6.03 13.34
N TRP A 114 5.88 -4.97 12.80
CA TRP A 114 6.58 -4.02 11.90
C TRP A 114 7.71 -3.25 12.58
N GLN A 115 7.81 -3.34 13.92
CA GLN A 115 8.86 -2.72 14.73
C GLN A 115 9.97 -3.71 15.12
N TYR A 116 9.87 -4.98 14.70
CA TYR A 116 10.88 -5.99 14.98
C TYR A 116 12.22 -5.63 14.35
N TRP A 117 13.27 -5.64 15.17
CA TRP A 117 14.60 -5.20 14.80
C TRP A 117 15.63 -6.32 15.05
N PRO A 118 15.66 -7.35 14.20
CA PRO A 118 16.53 -8.52 14.39
C PRO A 118 18.01 -8.21 14.27
N VAL A 119 18.36 -7.14 13.57
CA VAL A 119 19.72 -6.61 13.42
C VAL A 119 19.68 -5.13 13.74
N GLN A 120 20.58 -4.66 14.60
CA GLN A 120 20.61 -3.24 15.00
C GLN A 120 21.23 -2.36 13.90
N ASP A 121 20.55 -2.31 12.78
CA ASP A 121 20.88 -1.50 11.62
C ASP A 121 19.63 -0.78 11.15
N ASN A 122 19.67 0.54 11.13
CA ASN A 122 18.55 1.36 10.65
C ASN A 122 18.16 1.05 9.20
N GLU A 123 19.12 0.69 8.37
CA GLU A 123 18.85 0.35 6.97
C GLU A 123 17.91 -0.85 6.85
N LEU A 124 18.04 -1.88 7.68
CA LEU A 124 17.11 -3.01 7.69
C LEU A 124 15.67 -2.54 7.93
N ARG A 125 15.46 -1.63 8.89
CA ARG A 125 14.13 -1.11 9.22
C ARG A 125 13.57 -0.24 8.11
N TRP A 126 14.38 0.61 7.49
CA TRP A 126 13.96 1.37 6.33
C TRP A 126 13.58 0.46 5.16
N GLN A 127 14.39 -0.56 4.87
CA GLN A 127 14.10 -1.52 3.81
C GLN A 127 12.82 -2.33 4.08
N LEU A 128 12.54 -2.69 5.35
CA LEU A 128 11.31 -3.36 5.72
C LEU A 128 10.08 -2.56 5.26
N HIS A 129 10.06 -1.26 5.50
CA HIS A 129 8.94 -0.39 5.15
C HIS A 129 8.83 -0.08 3.64
N ARG A 130 9.71 -0.62 2.79
CA ARG A 130 9.58 -0.57 1.31
C ARG A 130 8.78 -1.73 0.74
N HIS A 131 8.48 -2.76 1.52
CA HIS A 131 7.66 -3.92 1.15
C HIS A 131 8.11 -4.65 -0.12
N LYS A 132 9.41 -4.88 -0.28
CA LYS A 132 10.00 -5.42 -1.52
C LYS A 132 9.46 -6.80 -1.94
N TRP A 133 8.93 -7.59 -1.01
CA TRP A 133 8.33 -8.89 -1.28
C TRP A 133 6.92 -8.83 -1.90
N PHE A 134 6.23 -7.68 -1.87
CA PHE A 134 4.91 -7.54 -2.46
C PHE A 134 4.90 -7.71 -3.98
N THR A 135 5.95 -7.24 -4.68
CA THR A 135 6.08 -7.45 -6.11
C THR A 135 6.26 -8.93 -6.48
N PRO A 136 7.15 -9.71 -5.85
CA PRO A 136 7.20 -11.17 -5.98
C PRO A 136 5.85 -11.86 -5.74
N MET A 137 5.11 -11.50 -4.68
CA MET A 137 3.77 -12.05 -4.43
C MET A 137 2.82 -11.75 -5.58
N GLY A 138 2.84 -10.54 -6.14
CA GLY A 138 2.02 -10.16 -7.28
C GLY A 138 2.38 -10.93 -8.55
N LYS A 139 3.68 -11.14 -8.82
CA LYS A 139 4.14 -11.98 -9.94
C LYS A 139 3.68 -13.43 -9.76
N ALA A 140 3.84 -13.99 -8.56
CA ALA A 140 3.40 -15.35 -8.24
C ALA A 140 1.89 -15.51 -8.44
N TYR A 141 1.09 -14.53 -7.98
CA TYR A 141 -0.36 -14.49 -8.23
C TYR A 141 -0.66 -14.48 -9.75
N ARG A 142 -0.03 -13.58 -10.50
CA ARG A 142 -0.33 -13.43 -11.95
C ARG A 142 0.02 -14.66 -12.77
N ILE A 143 1.07 -15.38 -12.40
CA ILE A 143 1.52 -16.58 -13.10
C ILE A 143 0.68 -17.81 -12.71
N SER A 144 0.39 -17.98 -11.41
CA SER A 144 -0.31 -19.18 -10.91
C SER A 144 -1.83 -19.05 -10.88
N GLY A 145 -2.37 -17.83 -10.80
CA GLY A 145 -3.77 -17.57 -10.51
C GLY A 145 -4.19 -17.90 -9.06
N ASP A 146 -3.23 -18.23 -8.18
CA ASP A 146 -3.52 -18.60 -6.81
C ASP A 146 -3.79 -17.36 -5.94
N GLU A 147 -5.04 -17.21 -5.55
CA GLU A 147 -5.52 -16.06 -4.76
C GLU A 147 -4.89 -15.97 -3.36
N LYS A 148 -4.19 -16.99 -2.89
CA LYS A 148 -3.51 -16.93 -1.58
C LYS A 148 -2.52 -15.76 -1.51
N TYR A 149 -1.76 -15.50 -2.59
CA TYR A 149 -0.80 -14.39 -2.63
C TYR A 149 -1.48 -13.03 -2.58
N ALA A 150 -2.59 -12.88 -3.32
CA ALA A 150 -3.33 -11.62 -3.34
C ALA A 150 -4.08 -11.36 -2.02
N LYS A 151 -4.65 -12.40 -1.40
CA LYS A 151 -5.29 -12.31 -0.09
C LYS A 151 -4.30 -11.92 0.99
N GLU A 152 -3.14 -12.57 0.99
CA GLU A 152 -2.10 -12.30 1.97
C GLU A 152 -1.48 -10.91 1.77
N TRP A 153 -1.23 -10.50 0.52
CA TRP A 153 -0.82 -9.14 0.21
C TRP A 153 -1.81 -8.09 0.74
N ALA A 154 -3.11 -8.28 0.47
CA ALA A 154 -4.13 -7.35 0.93
C ALA A 154 -4.19 -7.28 2.46
N TYR A 155 -4.06 -8.43 3.15
CA TYR A 155 -3.96 -8.49 4.61
C TYR A 155 -2.76 -7.71 5.13
N GLN A 156 -1.56 -7.98 4.62
CA GLN A 156 -0.32 -7.31 5.06
C GLN A 156 -0.35 -5.81 4.77
N TYR A 157 -0.91 -5.41 3.62
CA TYR A 157 -1.09 -4.01 3.25
C TYR A 157 -1.97 -3.26 4.26
N MET A 158 -3.12 -3.85 4.62
CA MET A 158 -4.04 -3.27 5.60
C MET A 158 -3.50 -3.29 7.02
N ASP A 159 -2.83 -4.37 7.40
CA ASP A 159 -2.17 -4.48 8.72
C ASP A 159 -1.08 -3.41 8.88
N TRP A 160 -0.30 -3.17 7.83
CA TRP A 160 0.71 -2.12 7.84
C TRP A 160 0.10 -0.73 8.01
N ILE A 161 -0.96 -0.39 7.26
CA ILE A 161 -1.66 0.90 7.38
C ILE A 161 -2.18 1.11 8.81
N LYS A 162 -2.77 0.08 9.39
CA LYS A 162 -3.33 0.13 10.74
C LYS A 162 -2.26 0.31 11.82
N LYS A 163 -1.12 -0.38 11.67
CA LYS A 163 -0.05 -0.39 12.68
C LYS A 163 0.98 0.72 12.52
N ASN A 164 1.00 1.38 11.36
CA ASN A 164 1.95 2.48 11.10
C ASN A 164 1.19 3.75 10.65
N PRO A 165 0.24 4.27 11.43
CA PRO A 165 -0.44 5.51 11.08
C PRO A 165 0.54 6.68 11.11
N LEU A 166 0.29 7.69 10.28
CA LEU A 166 0.89 9.02 10.45
C LEU A 166 -0.14 9.90 11.16
N THR A 167 0.03 10.04 12.46
CA THR A 167 -0.83 10.86 13.33
C THR A 167 -0.43 12.33 13.24
N GLU A 168 -1.28 13.25 13.73
CA GLU A 168 -0.92 14.69 13.78
C GLU A 168 0.31 14.92 14.69
N VAL A 169 0.41 14.19 15.80
CA VAL A 169 1.58 14.26 16.69
C VAL A 169 2.85 13.81 15.95
N GLU A 170 2.78 12.73 15.18
CA GLU A 170 3.92 12.26 14.40
C GLU A 170 4.29 13.18 13.24
N LYS A 171 3.33 13.91 12.67
CA LYS A 171 3.61 14.95 11.66
C LYS A 171 4.37 16.13 12.28
N GLU A 172 3.90 16.64 13.41
CA GLU A 172 4.59 17.69 14.15
C GLU A 172 6.01 17.26 14.53
N GLU A 173 6.15 16.04 15.04
CA GLU A 173 7.45 15.48 15.41
C GLU A 173 8.38 15.31 14.19
N TYR A 174 7.82 14.95 13.03
CA TYR A 174 8.58 14.87 11.79
C TYR A 174 9.11 16.26 11.38
N GLU A 175 8.28 17.29 11.44
CA GLU A 175 8.68 18.66 11.11
C GLU A 175 9.84 19.11 12.01
N LEU A 176 9.76 18.85 13.33
CA LEU A 176 10.81 19.17 14.27
C LEU A 176 12.10 18.39 14.01
N VAL A 177 12.00 17.10 13.71
CA VAL A 177 13.15 16.25 13.36
C VAL A 177 13.80 16.73 12.05
N SER A 178 13.00 17.09 11.05
CA SER A 178 13.48 17.62 9.77
C SER A 178 14.15 18.98 9.93
N ALA A 179 13.67 19.80 10.85
CA ALA A 179 14.31 21.08 11.20
C ALA A 179 15.58 20.91 12.09
N GLY A 180 15.88 19.70 12.52
CA GLY A 180 17.03 19.41 13.39
C GLY A 180 16.82 19.79 14.87
N GLU A 181 15.61 20.13 15.27
CA GLU A 181 15.27 20.61 16.62
C GLU A 181 15.06 19.48 17.61
N VAL A 182 14.65 18.30 17.13
CA VAL A 182 14.39 17.11 17.97
C VAL A 182 15.24 15.93 17.53
N LYS A 183 16.00 15.38 18.44
CA LYS A 183 16.64 14.06 18.31
C LYS A 183 15.65 12.99 18.76
N GLY A 184 14.54 12.85 18.05
CA GLY A 184 13.44 11.99 18.43
C GLY A 184 13.61 10.53 18.02
N ASN A 185 12.87 9.69 18.73
CA ASN A 185 12.76 8.25 18.50
C ASN A 185 11.36 7.90 17.98
N ALA A 186 10.68 8.85 17.34
CA ALA A 186 9.38 8.62 16.73
C ALA A 186 9.49 7.54 15.67
N GLU A 187 8.97 6.39 16.01
CA GLU A 187 9.20 5.15 15.26
C GLU A 187 8.66 5.25 13.83
N ASN A 188 7.41 5.71 13.70
CA ASN A 188 6.77 5.81 12.40
C ASN A 188 7.38 6.93 11.54
N VAL A 189 7.68 8.08 12.15
CA VAL A 189 8.31 9.21 11.46
C VAL A 189 9.69 8.83 10.96
N ARG A 190 10.49 8.22 11.83
CA ARG A 190 11.88 7.91 11.53
C ARG A 190 12.06 6.80 10.50
N PHE A 191 11.16 5.80 10.47
CA PHE A 191 11.32 4.61 9.65
C PHE A 191 10.21 4.47 8.62
N ALA A 192 8.94 4.34 9.02
CA ALA A 192 7.84 4.07 8.12
C ALA A 192 7.50 5.27 7.22
N TRP A 193 7.61 6.50 7.72
CA TRP A 193 7.21 7.70 7.01
C TRP A 193 8.36 8.61 6.59
N ARG A 194 9.61 8.15 6.69
CA ARG A 194 10.73 8.89 6.09
C ARG A 194 10.49 9.07 4.58
N PRO A 195 10.65 10.28 3.99
CA PRO A 195 10.26 10.58 2.62
C PRO A 195 10.78 9.60 1.57
N LEU A 196 12.03 9.17 1.68
CA LEU A 196 12.61 8.19 0.77
C LEU A 196 11.83 6.85 0.79
N GLU A 197 11.45 6.34 1.97
CA GLU A 197 10.69 5.10 2.10
C GLU A 197 9.27 5.27 1.58
N VAL A 198 8.65 6.41 1.86
CA VAL A 198 7.33 6.78 1.31
C VAL A 198 7.39 6.84 -0.21
N SER A 199 8.42 7.45 -0.79
CA SER A 199 8.59 7.54 -2.24
C SER A 199 8.78 6.17 -2.89
N ASN A 200 9.53 5.26 -2.26
CA ASN A 200 9.66 3.88 -2.74
C ASN A 200 8.31 3.16 -2.73
N ARG A 201 7.55 3.23 -1.62
CA ARG A 201 6.20 2.65 -1.57
C ARG A 201 5.26 3.25 -2.59
N LEU A 202 5.30 4.56 -2.78
CA LEU A 202 4.45 5.27 -3.75
C LEU A 202 4.64 4.70 -5.17
N GLN A 203 5.87 4.43 -5.58
CA GLN A 203 6.17 3.82 -6.86
C GLN A 203 5.79 2.34 -6.88
N ASP A 204 6.19 1.56 -5.87
CA ASP A 204 5.94 0.14 -5.83
C ASP A 204 4.43 -0.19 -5.75
N GLN A 205 3.62 0.68 -5.16
CA GLN A 205 2.15 0.55 -5.13
C GLN A 205 1.53 0.64 -6.54
N THR A 206 2.12 1.37 -7.49
CA THR A 206 1.62 1.38 -8.87
C THR A 206 1.81 0.01 -9.53
N LEU A 207 2.94 -0.63 -9.27
CA LEU A 207 3.22 -1.98 -9.75
C LEU A 207 2.31 -3.02 -9.07
N GLN A 208 2.15 -2.92 -7.75
CA GLN A 208 1.23 -3.77 -7.00
C GLN A 208 -0.21 -3.63 -7.50
N PHE A 209 -0.64 -2.40 -7.79
CA PHE A 209 -1.96 -2.14 -8.37
C PHE A 209 -2.16 -2.92 -9.68
N LEU A 210 -1.22 -2.83 -10.63
CA LEU A 210 -1.29 -3.57 -11.89
C LEU A 210 -1.32 -5.09 -11.68
N LEU A 211 -0.52 -5.57 -10.74
CA LEU A 211 -0.43 -7.00 -10.46
C LEU A 211 -1.70 -7.57 -9.82
N PHE A 212 -2.34 -6.82 -8.93
CA PHE A 212 -3.41 -7.36 -8.08
C PHE A 212 -4.82 -6.87 -8.39
N VAL A 213 -5.01 -5.81 -9.19
CA VAL A 213 -6.34 -5.22 -9.44
C VAL A 213 -7.36 -6.21 -9.99
N SER A 214 -6.92 -7.26 -10.71
CA SER A 214 -7.78 -8.32 -11.24
C SER A 214 -8.15 -9.40 -10.22
N SER A 215 -7.50 -9.42 -9.05
CA SER A 215 -7.77 -10.40 -8.00
C SER A 215 -9.15 -10.19 -7.36
N LYS A 216 -9.72 -11.30 -6.85
CA LYS A 216 -10.94 -11.25 -6.03
C LYS A 216 -10.70 -10.60 -4.67
N ALA A 217 -9.45 -10.65 -4.16
CA ALA A 217 -9.06 -9.98 -2.92
C ALA A 217 -9.00 -8.45 -3.08
N PHE A 218 -8.86 -7.95 -4.32
CA PHE A 218 -8.93 -6.53 -4.63
C PHE A 218 -10.41 -6.12 -4.75
N THR A 219 -11.07 -5.93 -3.63
CA THR A 219 -12.50 -5.58 -3.55
C THR A 219 -12.73 -4.09 -3.75
N PRO A 220 -13.99 -3.63 -3.98
CA PRO A 220 -14.31 -2.20 -4.00
C PRO A 220 -13.93 -1.48 -2.71
N GLU A 221 -14.11 -2.11 -1.56
CA GLU A 221 -13.74 -1.59 -0.26
C GLU A 221 -12.22 -1.42 -0.16
N PHE A 222 -11.46 -2.44 -0.56
CA PHE A 222 -9.99 -2.39 -0.60
C PHE A 222 -9.51 -1.27 -1.52
N LEU A 223 -10.12 -1.12 -2.71
CA LEU A 223 -9.77 -0.05 -3.64
C LEU A 223 -9.90 1.34 -2.99
N THR A 224 -10.99 1.59 -2.26
CA THR A 224 -11.20 2.90 -1.62
C THR A 224 -10.12 3.19 -0.57
N GLU A 225 -9.73 2.22 0.23
CA GLU A 225 -8.65 2.36 1.20
C GLU A 225 -7.28 2.51 0.53
N PHE A 226 -7.04 1.72 -0.53
CA PHE A 226 -5.81 1.83 -1.31
C PHE A 226 -5.62 3.25 -1.89
N LEU A 227 -6.67 3.83 -2.49
CA LEU A 227 -6.62 5.16 -3.07
C LEU A 227 -6.39 6.25 -2.01
N ILE A 228 -7.05 6.14 -0.85
CA ILE A 228 -6.82 7.07 0.27
C ILE A 228 -5.37 6.98 0.74
N ASN A 229 -4.85 5.77 0.92
CA ASN A 229 -3.49 5.58 1.39
C ASN A 229 -2.46 6.04 0.34
N TYR A 230 -2.70 5.76 -0.94
CA TYR A 230 -1.86 6.23 -2.04
C TYR A 230 -1.79 7.77 -2.07
N HIS A 231 -2.94 8.43 -1.99
CA HIS A 231 -3.05 9.89 -1.92
C HIS A 231 -2.28 10.46 -0.71
N ARG A 232 -2.44 9.83 0.46
CA ARG A 232 -1.69 10.22 1.68
C ARG A 232 -0.19 10.15 1.48
N HIS A 233 0.33 9.10 0.81
CA HIS A 233 1.74 8.99 0.48
C HIS A 233 2.21 10.12 -0.44
N ALA A 234 1.44 10.44 -1.48
CA ALA A 234 1.76 11.53 -2.40
C ALA A 234 1.78 12.89 -1.70
N LEU A 235 0.77 13.19 -0.87
CA LEU A 235 0.74 14.43 -0.09
C LEU A 235 1.90 14.52 0.90
N HIS A 236 2.28 13.40 1.52
CA HIS A 236 3.42 13.41 2.45
C HIS A 236 4.72 13.78 1.72
N ILE A 237 4.97 13.23 0.55
CA ILE A 237 6.15 13.61 -0.26
C ILE A 237 6.05 15.07 -0.70
N LEU A 238 4.90 15.51 -1.18
CA LEU A 238 4.70 16.89 -1.66
C LEU A 238 5.04 17.93 -0.58
N GLY A 239 4.72 17.64 0.68
CA GLY A 239 5.02 18.50 1.82
C GLY A 239 6.41 18.30 2.44
N ASN A 240 7.17 17.24 2.09
CA ASN A 240 8.37 16.83 2.81
C ASN A 240 9.49 16.32 1.88
N TYR A 241 9.73 17.00 0.76
CA TYR A 241 10.86 16.66 -0.07
C TYR A 241 12.19 16.81 0.68
N SER A 242 13.11 15.88 0.42
CA SER A 242 14.50 16.05 0.87
C SER A 242 15.11 17.30 0.26
N ASP A 243 16.03 17.95 0.99
CA ASP A 243 16.60 19.24 0.56
C ASP A 243 17.45 19.11 -0.71
N GLN A 244 18.16 17.99 -0.88
CA GLN A 244 19.11 17.80 -1.99
C GLN A 244 19.49 16.32 -2.21
N GLY A 245 20.25 16.09 -3.26
CA GLY A 245 20.89 14.82 -3.55
C GLY A 245 19.95 13.76 -4.12
N ASN A 246 20.38 12.50 -4.05
CA ASN A 246 19.66 11.39 -4.68
C ASN A 246 18.24 11.16 -4.09
N HIS A 247 18.05 11.47 -2.80
CA HIS A 247 16.74 11.32 -2.18
C HIS A 247 15.73 12.26 -2.85
N LEU A 248 16.07 13.55 -2.96
CA LEU A 248 15.23 14.53 -3.64
C LEU A 248 14.89 14.11 -5.08
N LEU A 249 15.90 13.64 -5.85
CA LEU A 249 15.68 13.20 -7.23
C LEU A 249 14.76 12.00 -7.34
N PHE A 250 14.88 11.03 -6.42
CA PHE A 250 14.00 9.88 -6.38
C PHE A 250 12.58 10.27 -5.98
N GLU A 251 12.42 11.10 -4.98
CA GLU A 251 11.12 11.60 -4.53
C GLU A 251 10.42 12.36 -5.64
N ALA A 252 11.12 13.27 -6.31
CA ALA A 252 10.62 14.05 -7.44
C ALA A 252 10.17 13.16 -8.62
N GLN A 253 11.00 12.20 -9.02
CA GLN A 253 10.67 11.25 -10.09
C GLN A 253 9.38 10.49 -9.77
N ARG A 254 9.24 10.02 -8.53
CA ARG A 254 8.10 9.21 -8.11
C ARG A 254 6.82 10.03 -8.02
N MET A 255 6.91 11.31 -7.72
CA MET A 255 5.76 12.22 -7.78
C MET A 255 5.27 12.45 -9.22
N VAL A 256 6.19 12.60 -10.19
CA VAL A 256 5.83 12.64 -11.62
C VAL A 256 5.10 11.36 -12.01
N TYR A 257 5.66 10.23 -11.57
CA TYR A 257 5.10 8.90 -11.83
C TYR A 257 3.70 8.73 -11.24
N ALA A 258 3.52 9.12 -9.98
CA ALA A 258 2.25 9.03 -9.26
C ALA A 258 1.14 9.77 -10.00
N GLY A 259 1.40 11.01 -10.40
CA GLY A 259 0.42 11.81 -11.14
C GLY A 259 0.20 11.37 -12.59
N ALA A 260 1.13 10.60 -13.17
CA ALA A 260 0.95 10.00 -14.49
C ALA A 260 0.19 8.68 -14.42
N PHE A 261 0.41 7.89 -13.37
CA PHE A 261 -0.22 6.59 -13.19
C PHE A 261 -1.68 6.68 -12.73
N PHE A 262 -1.98 7.62 -11.85
CA PHE A 262 -3.34 7.90 -11.38
C PHE A 262 -3.78 9.33 -11.75
N PRO A 263 -3.97 9.62 -13.05
CA PRO A 263 -4.38 10.95 -13.51
C PRO A 263 -5.79 11.35 -13.04
N GLU A 264 -6.54 10.39 -12.48
CA GLU A 264 -7.87 10.57 -11.92
C GLU A 264 -7.87 11.37 -10.61
N PHE A 265 -6.75 11.44 -9.87
CA PHE A 265 -6.68 12.30 -8.69
C PHE A 265 -6.76 13.78 -9.07
N LYS A 266 -7.46 14.57 -8.26
CA LYS A 266 -7.59 16.03 -8.46
C LYS A 266 -6.23 16.72 -8.50
N GLU A 267 -5.31 16.29 -7.65
CA GLU A 267 -3.97 16.84 -7.50
C GLU A 267 -2.92 16.20 -8.45
N ALA A 268 -3.31 15.25 -9.30
CA ALA A 268 -2.36 14.54 -10.18
C ALA A 268 -1.51 15.48 -11.04
N GLY A 269 -2.10 16.59 -11.52
CA GLY A 269 -1.40 17.64 -12.27
C GLY A 269 -0.35 18.37 -11.43
N GLU A 270 -0.69 18.67 -10.18
CA GLU A 270 0.22 19.30 -9.21
C GLU A 270 1.39 18.38 -8.86
N TRP A 271 1.12 17.10 -8.61
CA TRP A 271 2.18 16.13 -8.34
C TRP A 271 3.20 16.05 -9.46
N ARG A 272 2.75 15.97 -10.73
CA ARG A 272 3.64 15.98 -11.88
C ARG A 272 4.44 17.30 -11.97
N LYS A 273 3.76 18.43 -11.84
CA LYS A 273 4.40 19.76 -11.91
C LYS A 273 5.45 19.93 -10.83
N SER A 274 5.14 19.57 -9.60
CA SER A 274 6.05 19.62 -8.46
C SER A 274 7.31 18.79 -8.70
N GLY A 275 7.15 17.51 -9.11
CA GLY A 275 8.30 16.66 -9.40
C GLY A 275 9.15 17.19 -10.57
N ILE A 276 8.53 17.65 -11.66
CA ILE A 276 9.25 18.19 -12.83
C ILE A 276 10.06 19.44 -12.45
N SER A 277 9.51 20.35 -11.66
CA SER A 277 10.19 21.60 -11.27
C SER A 277 11.51 21.39 -10.52
N ILE A 278 11.71 20.22 -9.91
CA ILE A 278 12.96 19.86 -9.22
C ILE A 278 14.08 19.53 -10.23
N PHE A 279 13.72 19.05 -11.42
CA PHE A 279 14.68 18.73 -12.49
C PHE A 279 14.98 19.93 -13.40
N GLU A 280 14.20 21.02 -13.30
CA GLU A 280 14.44 22.20 -14.10
C GLU A 280 15.67 22.97 -13.59
N PRO A 281 16.50 23.53 -14.49
CA PRO A 281 17.61 24.37 -14.07
C PRO A 281 17.09 25.55 -13.23
N ARG A 282 17.66 25.74 -12.06
CA ARG A 282 17.42 26.98 -11.29
C ARG A 282 18.14 28.11 -11.98
N ASN A 283 17.38 29.03 -12.61
CA ASN A 283 17.90 30.27 -13.19
C ASN A 283 18.46 31.19 -12.11
#